data_a58f1e06b83d2c6540e343eb418a9abb
#
_entry.id   a58f1e06b83d2c6540e343eb418a9abb
#
_cell.length_a   1.000
_cell.length_b   1.000
_cell.length_c   1.000
_cell.angle_alpha   90.00
_cell.angle_beta   90.00
_cell.angle_gamma   90.00
#
_symmetry.space_group_name_H-M   'P 1'
#
loop_
_entity.id
_entity.type
_entity.pdbx_description
1 polymer ?
#
loop_
_entity_poly.entity_id
_entity_poly.type
_entity_poly.pdbx_seq_one_letter_code
_entity_poly.pdbx_strand_id
1 'polypeptide(L)'
;MENLYVKNVSVIYPGKTAGERVHALDNINLTINSGDFVVALGASGCGKTTLLSLMAGFISPSQGEMLLGTNKVEGPGADRGVVFQKHALLPWLNVMENAEFGLKLQGVPKQKRREVAAKNLALVGLQDFHDNMIYQLSGGMQQRVGIARALTCGPAMLLMDEPMAALDALTRETIQELLLDIWKKTQTMFFFITHSVDEALFLANRLIVMSPRPGRITHTYELDFNQRFLECRDARAIKSSPDFIKMRETVLNIIYGDERGSSHATGGRHV
;
A
#
# COMPACT_ATOMS: atom_id res chain seq x y z
N MET A 1 -7.78 -0.97 19.29
CA MET A 1 -7.32 -0.95 17.89
C MET A 1 -6.35 -2.12 17.73
N GLU A 2 -6.37 -2.78 16.58
CA GLU A 2 -5.64 -4.03 16.36
C GLU A 2 -4.32 -3.73 15.65
N ASN A 3 -3.24 -4.46 16.00
CA ASN A 3 -1.97 -4.40 15.30
C ASN A 3 -1.89 -5.58 14.32
N LEU A 4 -1.13 -5.43 13.22
CA LEU A 4 -0.76 -6.54 12.36
C LEU A 4 0.61 -7.09 12.77
N TYR A 5 0.68 -8.41 12.93
CA TYR A 5 1.93 -9.12 13.24
C TYR A 5 2.25 -10.10 12.11
N VAL A 6 3.42 -9.95 11.52
CA VAL A 6 4.02 -10.88 10.55
C VAL A 6 5.18 -11.57 11.28
N LYS A 7 5.09 -12.89 11.49
CA LYS A 7 6.04 -13.64 12.31
C LYS A 7 6.71 -14.75 11.51
N ASN A 8 8.01 -14.60 11.24
CA ASN A 8 8.87 -15.57 10.55
C ASN A 8 8.27 -16.04 9.20
N VAL A 9 7.66 -15.12 8.46
CA VAL A 9 6.91 -15.45 7.25
C VAL A 9 7.86 -15.64 6.08
N SER A 10 7.73 -16.80 5.41
CA SER A 10 8.39 -17.10 4.14
C SER A 10 7.39 -17.52 3.08
N VAL A 11 7.67 -17.20 1.82
CA VAL A 11 6.87 -17.61 0.66
C VAL A 11 7.75 -18.25 -0.39
N ILE A 12 7.40 -19.48 -0.75
CA ILE A 12 8.11 -20.29 -1.73
C ILE A 12 7.12 -20.68 -2.82
N TYR A 13 7.37 -20.25 -4.04
CA TYR A 13 6.60 -20.67 -5.21
C TYR A 13 7.27 -21.85 -5.91
N PRO A 14 6.51 -22.73 -6.59
CA PRO A 14 7.08 -23.69 -7.52
C PRO A 14 7.78 -22.93 -8.66
N GLY A 15 8.96 -23.38 -9.05
CA GLY A 15 9.70 -22.84 -10.17
C GLY A 15 9.13 -23.28 -11.53
N LYS A 16 9.78 -22.86 -12.61
CA LYS A 16 9.36 -23.21 -13.99
C LYS A 16 9.68 -24.67 -14.35
N THR A 17 10.69 -25.25 -13.72
CA THR A 17 11.11 -26.64 -13.93
C THR A 17 10.75 -27.51 -12.73
N ALA A 18 10.50 -28.80 -12.97
CA ALA A 18 10.15 -29.75 -11.91
C ALA A 18 11.27 -29.78 -10.85
N GLY A 19 10.91 -29.53 -9.59
CA GLY A 19 11.84 -29.48 -8.44
C GLY A 19 12.47 -28.10 -8.16
N GLU A 20 12.34 -27.15 -9.06
CA GLU A 20 12.81 -25.77 -8.83
C GLU A 20 11.88 -25.06 -7.83
N ARG A 21 12.46 -24.25 -6.94
CA ARG A 21 11.71 -23.44 -5.96
C ARG A 21 12.18 -22.00 -6.02
N VAL A 22 11.23 -21.07 -6.08
CA VAL A 22 11.50 -19.63 -6.05
C VAL A 22 11.14 -19.09 -4.69
N HIS A 23 12.15 -18.71 -3.91
CA HIS A 23 11.95 -18.04 -2.63
C HIS A 23 11.60 -16.57 -2.90
N ALA A 24 10.33 -16.24 -2.80
CA ALA A 24 9.84 -14.87 -3.00
C ALA A 24 10.06 -13.99 -1.77
N LEU A 25 9.78 -14.54 -0.58
CA LEU A 25 10.03 -13.89 0.73
C LEU A 25 10.74 -14.87 1.66
N ASP A 26 11.64 -14.37 2.48
CA ASP A 26 12.38 -15.18 3.43
C ASP A 26 12.45 -14.50 4.80
N ASN A 27 11.88 -15.18 5.80
CA ASN A 27 11.89 -14.82 7.21
C ASN A 27 11.48 -13.37 7.50
N ILE A 28 10.37 -12.93 6.93
CA ILE A 28 9.83 -11.60 7.17
C ILE A 28 9.27 -11.52 8.59
N ASN A 29 9.76 -10.54 9.34
CA ASN A 29 9.26 -10.17 10.66
C ASN A 29 8.90 -8.69 10.63
N LEU A 30 7.62 -8.36 10.86
CA LEU A 30 7.11 -7.00 10.84
C LEU A 30 5.91 -6.87 11.78
N THR A 31 5.92 -5.81 12.57
CA THR A 31 4.72 -5.39 13.34
C THR A 31 4.27 -4.05 12.78
N ILE A 32 3.00 -3.93 12.42
CA ILE A 32 2.37 -2.66 12.05
C ILE A 32 1.39 -2.30 13.16
N ASN A 33 1.62 -1.18 13.82
CA ASN A 33 0.75 -0.74 14.89
C ASN A 33 -0.47 -0.02 14.34
N SER A 34 -1.54 -0.01 15.13
CA SER A 34 -2.70 0.82 14.80
C SER A 34 -2.28 2.27 14.59
N GLY A 35 -2.74 2.86 13.49
CA GLY A 35 -2.38 4.24 13.11
C GLY A 35 -1.02 4.40 12.44
N ASP A 36 -0.25 3.34 12.19
CA ASP A 36 0.98 3.43 11.39
C ASP A 36 0.67 3.68 9.90
N PHE A 37 1.51 4.46 9.26
CA PHE A 37 1.62 4.56 7.80
C PHE A 37 2.94 3.93 7.38
N VAL A 38 2.93 2.62 7.14
CA VAL A 38 4.13 1.88 6.73
C VAL A 38 4.26 1.90 5.21
N VAL A 39 5.43 2.27 4.71
CA VAL A 39 5.74 2.19 3.28
C VAL A 39 6.81 1.15 3.04
N ALA A 40 6.56 0.23 2.11
CA ALA A 40 7.52 -0.74 1.62
C ALA A 40 8.15 -0.26 0.31
N LEU A 41 9.47 -0.08 0.34
CA LEU A 41 10.28 0.39 -0.77
C LEU A 41 11.30 -0.68 -1.17
N GLY A 42 11.65 -0.76 -2.44
CA GLY A 42 12.67 -1.68 -2.95
C GLY A 42 12.55 -1.88 -4.45
N ALA A 43 13.55 -2.52 -5.05
CA ALA A 43 13.61 -2.80 -6.48
C ALA A 43 12.43 -3.67 -6.97
N SER A 44 12.21 -3.68 -8.28
CA SER A 44 11.19 -4.57 -8.87
C SER A 44 11.53 -6.04 -8.59
N GLY A 45 10.52 -6.81 -8.21
CA GLY A 45 10.68 -8.24 -7.90
C GLY A 45 11.30 -8.54 -6.53
N CYS A 46 11.44 -7.57 -5.61
CA CYS A 46 11.89 -7.82 -4.24
C CYS A 46 10.78 -8.37 -3.30
N GLY A 47 9.60 -8.70 -3.79
CA GLY A 47 8.56 -9.35 -3.00
C GLY A 47 7.53 -8.43 -2.34
N LYS A 48 7.51 -7.11 -2.61
CA LYS A 48 6.54 -6.16 -2.03
C LYS A 48 5.08 -6.56 -2.25
N THR A 49 4.71 -6.83 -3.53
CA THR A 49 3.35 -7.28 -3.88
C THR A 49 3.03 -8.65 -3.26
N THR A 50 4.03 -9.54 -3.11
CA THR A 50 3.85 -10.82 -2.40
C THR A 50 3.54 -10.57 -0.92
N LEU A 51 4.25 -9.66 -0.26
CA LEU A 51 4.00 -9.29 1.13
C LEU A 51 2.60 -8.67 1.30
N LEU A 52 2.22 -7.77 0.39
CA LEU A 52 0.86 -7.19 0.38
C LEU A 52 -0.21 -8.26 0.17
N SER A 53 0.01 -9.20 -0.77
CA SER A 53 -0.93 -10.28 -1.06
C SER A 53 -1.12 -11.22 0.14
N LEU A 54 -0.07 -11.46 0.92
CA LEU A 54 -0.16 -12.16 2.20
C LEU A 54 -1.02 -11.38 3.20
N MET A 55 -0.73 -10.08 3.39
CA MET A 55 -1.48 -9.22 4.31
C MET A 55 -2.96 -9.13 3.92
N ALA A 56 -3.27 -9.12 2.61
CA ALA A 56 -4.63 -9.15 2.09
C ALA A 56 -5.32 -10.52 2.28
N GLY A 57 -4.55 -11.57 2.55
CA GLY A 57 -5.04 -12.94 2.63
C GLY A 57 -5.30 -13.58 1.26
N PHE A 58 -4.75 -13.03 0.16
CA PHE A 58 -4.89 -13.61 -1.18
C PHE A 58 -4.02 -14.84 -1.38
N ILE A 59 -2.94 -14.96 -0.62
CA ILE A 59 -2.06 -16.13 -0.56
C ILE A 59 -1.77 -16.47 0.89
N SER A 60 -1.46 -17.74 1.14
CA SER A 60 -1.01 -18.21 2.45
C SER A 60 0.52 -18.27 2.51
N PRO A 61 1.13 -18.04 3.67
CA PRO A 61 2.57 -18.20 3.84
C PRO A 61 2.97 -19.68 3.74
N SER A 62 4.16 -19.94 3.19
CA SER A 62 4.76 -21.30 3.19
C SER A 62 5.29 -21.67 4.58
N GLN A 63 5.72 -20.67 5.37
CA GLN A 63 6.16 -20.78 6.75
C GLN A 63 5.80 -19.53 7.52
N GLY A 64 5.69 -19.64 8.85
CA GLY A 64 5.32 -18.54 9.72
C GLY A 64 3.81 -18.28 9.76
N GLU A 65 3.43 -17.16 10.36
CA GLU A 65 2.03 -16.79 10.51
C GLU A 65 1.83 -15.26 10.44
N MET A 66 0.60 -14.86 10.14
CA MET A 66 0.17 -13.46 10.25
C MET A 66 -1.08 -13.37 11.12
N LEU A 67 -1.09 -12.36 11.97
CA LEU A 67 -2.20 -12.08 12.88
C LEU A 67 -2.62 -10.61 12.74
N LEU A 68 -3.93 -10.37 12.62
CA LEU A 68 -4.52 -9.05 12.80
C LEU A 68 -5.22 -9.04 14.17
N GLY A 69 -4.67 -8.29 15.11
CA GLY A 69 -5.00 -8.43 16.52
C GLY A 69 -4.66 -9.83 17.03
N THR A 70 -5.68 -10.59 17.44
CA THR A 70 -5.56 -12.00 17.84
C THR A 70 -5.97 -12.97 16.75
N ASN A 71 -6.53 -12.49 15.64
CA ASN A 71 -7.10 -13.33 14.59
C ASN A 71 -6.06 -13.64 13.52
N LYS A 72 -5.93 -14.92 13.18
CA LYS A 72 -5.06 -15.36 12.09
C LYS A 72 -5.60 -14.93 10.73
N VAL A 73 -4.73 -14.44 9.87
CA VAL A 73 -5.06 -14.09 8.48
C VAL A 73 -5.06 -15.37 7.64
N GLU A 74 -6.24 -15.95 7.42
CA GLU A 74 -6.41 -17.20 6.67
C GLU A 74 -6.98 -16.99 5.26
N GLY A 75 -7.51 -15.80 4.97
CA GLY A 75 -8.11 -15.45 3.69
C GLY A 75 -8.45 -13.98 3.58
N PRO A 76 -9.02 -13.52 2.44
CA PRO A 76 -9.51 -12.15 2.30
C PRO A 76 -10.58 -11.82 3.33
N GLY A 77 -10.57 -10.58 3.83
CA GLY A 77 -11.51 -10.10 4.85
C GLY A 77 -11.89 -8.63 4.66
N ALA A 78 -13.06 -8.24 5.15
CA ALA A 78 -13.53 -6.86 5.11
C ALA A 78 -12.74 -5.92 6.04
N ASP A 79 -11.99 -6.49 6.98
CA ASP A 79 -11.05 -5.83 7.90
C ASP A 79 -9.79 -5.29 7.20
N ARG A 80 -9.56 -5.67 5.93
CA ARG A 80 -8.42 -5.25 5.10
C ARG A 80 -8.91 -4.75 3.75
N GLY A 81 -8.85 -3.42 3.57
CA GLY A 81 -9.16 -2.78 2.30
C GLY A 81 -7.96 -2.84 1.35
N VAL A 82 -8.18 -3.15 0.07
CA VAL A 82 -7.11 -3.19 -0.94
C VAL A 82 -7.38 -2.17 -2.03
N VAL A 83 -6.37 -1.35 -2.33
CA VAL A 83 -6.34 -0.41 -3.46
C VAL A 83 -5.27 -0.88 -4.44
N PHE A 84 -5.68 -1.28 -5.63
CA PHE A 84 -4.80 -1.83 -6.66
C PHE A 84 -4.20 -0.74 -7.55
N GLN A 85 -3.09 -1.01 -8.17
CA GLN A 85 -2.43 -0.16 -9.18
C GLN A 85 -3.36 0.16 -10.35
N LYS A 86 -4.06 -0.83 -10.89
CA LYS A 86 -5.18 -0.63 -11.81
C LYS A 86 -6.44 -0.55 -10.98
N HIS A 87 -7.15 0.55 -11.01
CA HIS A 87 -8.23 0.94 -10.09
C HIS A 87 -9.24 -0.18 -9.75
N ALA A 88 -9.30 -1.27 -10.53
CA ALA A 88 -10.18 -2.43 -10.34
C ALA A 88 -11.65 -2.04 -10.07
N LEU A 89 -12.09 -0.89 -10.62
CA LEU A 89 -13.47 -0.42 -10.53
C LEU A 89 -14.36 -1.23 -11.46
N LEU A 90 -15.61 -1.37 -11.07
CA LEU A 90 -16.63 -2.06 -11.85
C LEU A 90 -17.20 -1.08 -12.88
N PRO A 91 -16.87 -1.24 -14.19
CA PRO A 91 -17.16 -0.21 -15.19
C PRO A 91 -18.66 -0.06 -15.52
N TRP A 92 -19.47 -1.04 -15.15
CA TRP A 92 -20.93 -1.03 -15.30
C TRP A 92 -21.68 -0.44 -14.11
N LEU A 93 -20.96 0.00 -13.08
CA LEU A 93 -21.51 0.68 -11.91
C LEU A 93 -21.06 2.15 -11.91
N ASN A 94 -21.93 3.03 -11.37
CA ASN A 94 -21.57 4.44 -11.13
C ASN A 94 -20.63 4.58 -9.92
N VAL A 95 -20.23 5.82 -9.61
CA VAL A 95 -19.32 6.15 -8.49
C VAL A 95 -19.89 5.69 -7.14
N MET A 96 -21.15 6.02 -6.85
CA MET A 96 -21.82 5.62 -5.61
C MET A 96 -21.90 4.10 -5.48
N GLU A 97 -22.29 3.41 -6.54
CA GLU A 97 -22.45 1.97 -6.55
C GLU A 97 -21.10 1.25 -6.40
N ASN A 98 -20.02 1.78 -6.98
CA ASN A 98 -18.66 1.29 -6.74
C ASN A 98 -18.27 1.47 -5.27
N ALA A 99 -18.49 2.65 -4.69
CA ALA A 99 -18.11 2.93 -3.31
C ALA A 99 -18.88 2.06 -2.31
N GLU A 100 -20.18 1.82 -2.53
CA GLU A 100 -21.01 1.02 -1.62
C GLU A 100 -20.91 -0.50 -1.84
N PHE A 101 -20.19 -0.96 -2.89
CA PHE A 101 -20.23 -2.34 -3.35
C PHE A 101 -19.85 -3.36 -2.26
N GLY A 102 -18.81 -3.10 -1.48
CA GLY A 102 -18.39 -3.99 -0.41
C GLY A 102 -19.48 -4.18 0.67
N LEU A 103 -20.11 -3.10 1.10
CA LEU A 103 -21.22 -3.17 2.06
C LEU A 103 -22.47 -3.85 1.48
N LYS A 104 -22.69 -3.74 0.17
CA LYS A 104 -23.75 -4.48 -0.52
C LYS A 104 -23.55 -5.99 -0.41
N LEU A 105 -22.30 -6.46 -0.60
CA LEU A 105 -21.95 -7.89 -0.46
C LEU A 105 -22.10 -8.38 0.98
N GLN A 106 -21.89 -7.50 1.97
CA GLN A 106 -22.10 -7.78 3.39
C GLN A 106 -23.60 -7.78 3.80
N GLY A 107 -24.53 -7.54 2.87
CA GLY A 107 -25.97 -7.50 3.15
C GLY A 107 -26.43 -6.24 3.88
N VAL A 108 -25.63 -5.17 3.93
CA VAL A 108 -26.00 -3.90 4.59
C VAL A 108 -27.16 -3.24 3.83
N PRO A 109 -28.23 -2.78 4.51
CA PRO A 109 -29.37 -2.14 3.87
C PRO A 109 -28.98 -0.93 3.01
N LYS A 110 -29.66 -0.75 1.86
CA LYS A 110 -29.31 0.24 0.83
C LYS A 110 -29.14 1.67 1.39
N GLN A 111 -30.04 2.10 2.26
CA GLN A 111 -29.99 3.44 2.84
C GLN A 111 -28.69 3.63 3.64
N LYS A 112 -28.36 2.67 4.53
CA LYS A 112 -27.18 2.75 5.39
C LYS A 112 -25.87 2.67 4.60
N ARG A 113 -25.77 1.75 3.62
CA ARG A 113 -24.54 1.64 2.83
C ARG A 113 -24.29 2.88 1.97
N ARG A 114 -25.35 3.51 1.39
CA ARG A 114 -25.23 4.76 0.65
C ARG A 114 -24.81 5.93 1.54
N GLU A 115 -25.32 6.01 2.75
CA GLU A 115 -24.90 7.02 3.73
C GLU A 115 -23.41 6.90 4.05
N VAL A 116 -22.91 5.69 4.30
CA VAL A 116 -21.48 5.44 4.57
C VAL A 116 -20.63 5.73 3.33
N ALA A 117 -21.06 5.27 2.15
CA ALA A 117 -20.35 5.52 0.89
C ALA A 117 -20.28 7.02 0.56
N ALA A 118 -21.38 7.78 0.75
CA ALA A 118 -21.38 9.22 0.54
C ALA A 118 -20.38 9.96 1.43
N LYS A 119 -20.26 9.58 2.71
CA LYS A 119 -19.26 10.14 3.63
C LYS A 119 -17.82 9.88 3.12
N ASN A 120 -17.51 8.66 2.65
CA ASN A 120 -16.18 8.35 2.12
C ASN A 120 -15.92 9.00 0.75
N LEU A 121 -16.95 9.15 -0.10
CA LEU A 121 -16.82 9.91 -1.35
C LEU A 121 -16.57 11.40 -1.08
N ALA A 122 -17.23 12.00 -0.09
CA ALA A 122 -16.95 13.37 0.33
C ALA A 122 -15.53 13.49 0.91
N LEU A 123 -15.04 12.49 1.67
CA LEU A 123 -13.68 12.46 2.21
C LEU A 123 -12.60 12.51 1.12
N VAL A 124 -12.87 11.92 -0.05
CA VAL A 124 -11.98 11.93 -1.21
C VAL A 124 -12.30 13.05 -2.22
N GLY A 125 -13.23 13.98 -1.90
CA GLY A 125 -13.60 15.12 -2.74
C GLY A 125 -14.43 14.76 -3.97
N LEU A 126 -15.28 13.74 -3.88
CA LEU A 126 -16.13 13.24 -4.97
C LEU A 126 -17.65 13.32 -4.62
N GLN A 127 -18.04 14.22 -3.72
CA GLN A 127 -19.45 14.38 -3.30
C GLN A 127 -20.39 14.76 -4.44
N ASP A 128 -19.92 15.44 -5.49
CA ASP A 128 -20.74 15.93 -6.61
C ASP A 128 -20.76 14.95 -7.80
N PHE A 129 -20.11 13.78 -7.68
CA PHE A 129 -19.89 12.82 -8.78
C PHE A 129 -20.61 11.48 -8.58
N HIS A 130 -21.51 11.38 -7.63
CA HIS A 130 -22.16 10.12 -7.21
C HIS A 130 -22.77 9.31 -8.36
N ASP A 131 -23.44 9.99 -9.30
CA ASP A 131 -24.18 9.38 -10.40
C ASP A 131 -23.35 9.22 -11.67
N ASN A 132 -22.11 9.74 -11.70
CA ASN A 132 -21.24 9.61 -12.85
C ASN A 132 -20.80 8.15 -13.04
N MET A 133 -20.72 7.75 -14.31
CA MET A 133 -20.12 6.46 -14.67
C MET A 133 -18.60 6.56 -14.61
N ILE A 134 -17.91 5.43 -14.31
CA ILE A 134 -16.46 5.39 -14.10
C ILE A 134 -15.67 5.91 -15.31
N TYR A 135 -16.13 5.62 -16.54
CA TYR A 135 -15.47 6.07 -17.77
C TYR A 135 -15.57 7.60 -18.00
N GLN A 136 -16.41 8.32 -17.27
CA GLN A 136 -16.51 9.79 -17.31
C GLN A 136 -15.49 10.49 -16.41
N LEU A 137 -14.76 9.73 -15.60
CA LEU A 137 -13.80 10.26 -14.61
C LEU A 137 -12.37 10.25 -15.14
N SER A 138 -11.57 11.24 -14.71
CA SER A 138 -10.12 11.20 -14.90
C SER A 138 -9.49 10.05 -14.10
N GLY A 139 -8.25 9.64 -14.46
CA GLY A 139 -7.52 8.58 -13.74
C GLY A 139 -7.38 8.87 -12.24
N GLY A 140 -7.07 10.11 -11.86
CA GLY A 140 -6.99 10.53 -10.46
C GLY A 140 -8.34 10.45 -9.74
N MET A 141 -9.45 10.79 -10.39
CA MET A 141 -10.79 10.61 -9.82
C MET A 141 -11.15 9.13 -9.65
N GLN A 142 -10.81 8.29 -10.63
CA GLN A 142 -11.00 6.84 -10.53
C GLN A 142 -10.20 6.26 -9.35
N GLN A 143 -8.97 6.73 -9.14
CA GLN A 143 -8.15 6.34 -7.98
C GLN A 143 -8.84 6.73 -6.67
N ARG A 144 -9.38 7.94 -6.56
CA ARG A 144 -10.14 8.39 -5.40
C ARG A 144 -11.39 7.54 -5.15
N VAL A 145 -12.11 7.11 -6.19
CA VAL A 145 -13.23 6.15 -6.04
C VAL A 145 -12.75 4.82 -5.48
N GLY A 146 -11.59 4.30 -5.95
CA GLY A 146 -10.99 3.07 -5.43
C GLY A 146 -10.64 3.17 -3.94
N ILE A 147 -10.09 4.31 -3.51
CA ILE A 147 -9.78 4.59 -2.10
C ILE A 147 -11.09 4.66 -1.28
N ALA A 148 -12.10 5.41 -1.75
CA ALA A 148 -13.40 5.52 -1.07
C ALA A 148 -14.08 4.15 -0.92
N ARG A 149 -14.05 3.31 -1.96
CA ARG A 149 -14.59 1.95 -1.93
C ARG A 149 -13.92 1.09 -0.85
N ALA A 150 -12.59 1.13 -0.78
CA ALA A 150 -11.83 0.38 0.21
C ALA A 150 -12.15 0.85 1.64
N LEU A 151 -12.25 2.16 1.87
CA LEU A 151 -12.59 2.75 3.17
C LEU A 151 -14.03 2.48 3.61
N THR A 152 -14.96 2.33 2.66
CA THR A 152 -16.40 2.19 2.95
C THR A 152 -16.72 0.94 3.77
N CYS A 153 -15.91 -0.11 3.66
CA CYS A 153 -16.05 -1.31 4.49
C CYS A 153 -15.60 -1.12 5.94
N GLY A 154 -15.00 0.03 6.30
CA GLY A 154 -14.47 0.29 7.63
C GLY A 154 -13.27 -0.61 8.00
N PRO A 155 -12.28 -0.78 7.11
CA PRO A 155 -11.19 -1.71 7.35
C PRO A 155 -10.29 -1.25 8.51
N ALA A 156 -9.71 -2.19 9.26
CA ALA A 156 -8.65 -1.91 10.23
C ALA A 156 -7.34 -1.52 9.52
N MET A 157 -7.14 -2.02 8.29
CA MET A 157 -5.93 -1.79 7.49
C MET A 157 -6.27 -1.49 6.03
N LEU A 158 -5.57 -0.50 5.45
CA LEU A 158 -5.62 -0.19 4.02
C LEU A 158 -4.30 -0.57 3.35
N LEU A 159 -4.39 -1.49 2.38
CA LEU A 159 -3.27 -2.03 1.61
C LEU A 159 -3.26 -1.38 0.23
N MET A 160 -2.14 -0.80 -0.19
CA MET A 160 -2.04 -0.06 -1.45
C MET A 160 -0.83 -0.53 -2.26
N ASP A 161 -1.09 -1.08 -3.46
CA ASP A 161 -0.06 -1.56 -4.38
C ASP A 161 0.18 -0.54 -5.50
N GLU A 162 1.22 0.27 -5.38
CA GLU A 162 1.62 1.33 -6.33
C GLU A 162 0.45 2.18 -6.86
N PRO A 163 -0.42 2.72 -6.01
CA PRO A 163 -1.71 3.28 -6.43
C PRO A 163 -1.58 4.56 -7.26
N MET A 164 -0.38 5.15 -7.35
CA MET A 164 -0.14 6.41 -8.07
C MET A 164 0.78 6.22 -9.29
N ALA A 165 1.15 4.99 -9.65
CA ALA A 165 2.13 4.73 -10.72
C ALA A 165 1.67 5.23 -12.10
N ALA A 166 0.36 5.25 -12.37
CA ALA A 166 -0.22 5.68 -13.64
C ALA A 166 -0.64 7.16 -13.69
N LEU A 167 -0.38 7.93 -12.61
CA LEU A 167 -0.82 9.32 -12.49
C LEU A 167 0.29 10.31 -12.90
N ASP A 168 -0.11 11.45 -13.45
CA ASP A 168 0.79 12.58 -13.68
C ASP A 168 1.29 13.19 -12.35
N ALA A 169 2.34 14.01 -12.42
CA ALA A 169 3.01 14.53 -11.24
C ALA A 169 2.10 15.36 -10.32
N LEU A 170 1.26 16.24 -10.88
CA LEU A 170 0.39 17.12 -10.08
C LEU A 170 -0.73 16.32 -9.42
N THR A 171 -1.36 15.42 -10.17
CA THR A 171 -2.39 14.51 -9.63
C THR A 171 -1.81 13.62 -8.53
N ARG A 172 -0.58 13.13 -8.71
CA ARG A 172 0.12 12.32 -7.71
C ARG A 172 0.33 13.10 -6.40
N GLU A 173 0.82 14.34 -6.45
CA GLU A 173 0.97 15.18 -5.26
C GLU A 173 -0.36 15.38 -4.53
N THR A 174 -1.42 15.70 -5.28
CA THR A 174 -2.77 15.86 -4.70
C THR A 174 -3.26 14.58 -4.02
N ILE A 175 -2.97 13.40 -4.57
CA ILE A 175 -3.35 12.11 -3.95
C ILE A 175 -2.49 11.82 -2.72
N GLN A 176 -1.20 12.16 -2.71
CA GLN A 176 -0.33 12.03 -1.53
C GLN A 176 -0.88 12.83 -0.35
N GLU A 177 -1.20 14.10 -0.56
CA GLU A 177 -1.78 14.97 0.47
C GLU A 177 -3.14 14.43 0.96
N LEU A 178 -3.99 13.99 0.03
CA LEU A 178 -5.28 13.37 0.36
C LEU A 178 -5.11 12.11 1.24
N LEU A 179 -4.15 11.25 0.92
CA LEU A 179 -3.88 10.04 1.71
C LEU A 179 -3.43 10.39 3.13
N LEU A 180 -2.60 11.41 3.32
CA LEU A 180 -2.20 11.88 4.65
C LEU A 180 -3.37 12.46 5.43
N ASP A 181 -4.27 13.20 4.78
CA ASP A 181 -5.49 13.71 5.42
C ASP A 181 -6.45 12.59 5.84
N ILE A 182 -6.62 11.58 4.98
CA ILE A 182 -7.42 10.40 5.30
C ILE A 182 -6.81 9.65 6.48
N TRP A 183 -5.50 9.38 6.43
CA TRP A 183 -4.77 8.69 7.50
C TRP A 183 -4.93 9.40 8.84
N LYS A 184 -4.71 10.73 8.88
CA LYS A 184 -4.88 11.55 10.09
C LYS A 184 -6.31 11.50 10.64
N LYS A 185 -7.33 11.50 9.75
CA LYS A 185 -8.74 11.50 10.16
C LYS A 185 -9.24 10.13 10.61
N THR A 186 -8.77 9.06 9.96
CA THR A 186 -9.32 7.71 10.19
C THR A 186 -8.53 6.91 11.22
N GLN A 187 -7.24 7.23 11.42
CA GLN A 187 -6.31 6.46 12.25
C GLN A 187 -6.22 4.98 11.85
N THR A 188 -6.59 4.68 10.59
CA THR A 188 -6.49 3.35 9.98
C THR A 188 -5.01 3.02 9.75
N MET A 189 -4.59 1.77 9.90
CA MET A 189 -3.26 1.33 9.47
C MET A 189 -3.16 1.41 7.94
N PHE A 190 -2.06 1.99 7.44
CA PHE A 190 -1.75 2.02 6.01
C PHE A 190 -0.50 1.19 5.74
N PHE A 191 -0.59 0.31 4.76
CA PHE A 191 0.58 -0.34 4.17
C PHE A 191 0.62 -0.01 2.68
N PHE A 192 1.65 0.69 2.27
CA PHE A 192 1.78 1.28 0.94
C PHE A 192 3.04 0.76 0.24
N ILE A 193 2.91 0.34 -1.00
CA ILE A 193 4.03 -0.08 -1.84
C ILE A 193 4.31 1.00 -2.87
N THR A 194 5.58 1.34 -3.03
CA THR A 194 6.07 2.20 -4.11
C THR A 194 7.50 1.84 -4.50
N HIS A 195 7.92 2.30 -5.66
CA HIS A 195 9.31 2.32 -6.09
C HIS A 195 9.91 3.74 -6.04
N SER A 196 9.12 4.76 -5.68
CA SER A 196 9.55 6.15 -5.56
C SER A 196 10.03 6.45 -4.13
N VAL A 197 11.31 6.82 -3.98
CA VAL A 197 11.89 7.20 -2.70
C VAL A 197 11.21 8.43 -2.12
N ASP A 198 10.91 9.44 -2.96
CA ASP A 198 10.25 10.67 -2.51
C ASP A 198 8.83 10.40 -1.97
N GLU A 199 8.06 9.51 -2.62
CA GLU A 199 6.76 9.08 -2.11
C GLU A 199 6.89 8.37 -0.76
N ALA A 200 7.86 7.45 -0.68
CA ALA A 200 8.06 6.65 0.52
C ALA A 200 8.43 7.51 1.72
N LEU A 201 9.34 8.45 1.55
CA LEU A 201 9.75 9.37 2.62
C LEU A 201 8.64 10.33 3.02
N PHE A 202 7.88 10.85 2.04
CA PHE A 202 6.84 11.84 2.30
C PHE A 202 5.62 11.25 3.02
N LEU A 203 5.25 10.00 2.71
CA LEU A 203 4.04 9.36 3.23
C LEU A 203 4.27 8.59 4.53
N ALA A 204 5.44 7.97 4.69
CA ALA A 204 5.68 7.05 5.80
C ALA A 204 5.89 7.76 7.13
N ASN A 205 5.29 7.22 8.22
CA ASN A 205 5.89 7.37 9.53
C ASN A 205 6.89 6.24 9.83
N ARG A 206 6.76 5.10 9.10
CA ARG A 206 7.74 4.01 9.11
C ARG A 206 8.02 3.50 7.71
N LEU A 207 9.26 3.60 7.27
CA LEU A 207 9.74 3.10 6.00
C LEU A 207 10.46 1.76 6.21
N ILE A 208 10.09 0.74 5.41
CA ILE A 208 10.84 -0.51 5.30
C ILE A 208 11.47 -0.61 3.91
N VAL A 209 12.75 -0.99 3.85
CA VAL A 209 13.47 -1.24 2.60
C VAL A 209 13.63 -2.74 2.43
N MET A 210 13.26 -3.25 1.26
CA MET A 210 13.30 -4.68 0.95
C MET A 210 14.36 -4.99 -0.10
N SER A 211 15.19 -6.00 0.19
CA SER A 211 16.17 -6.54 -0.76
C SER A 211 15.55 -7.51 -1.75
N PRO A 212 16.12 -7.68 -2.96
CA PRO A 212 15.67 -8.69 -3.92
C PRO A 212 16.23 -10.09 -3.60
N ARG A 213 15.45 -11.12 -3.93
CA ARG A 213 15.79 -12.54 -4.14
C ARG A 213 16.67 -13.24 -3.09
N PRO A 214 16.09 -13.70 -2.01
CA PRO A 214 14.70 -13.57 -1.60
C PRO A 214 14.42 -12.20 -0.99
N GLY A 215 13.15 -11.78 -1.05
CA GLY A 215 12.71 -10.55 -0.41
C GLY A 215 12.90 -10.64 1.10
N ARG A 216 13.67 -9.71 1.67
CA ARG A 216 13.89 -9.53 3.11
C ARG A 216 13.77 -8.06 3.45
N ILE A 217 13.35 -7.75 4.67
CA ILE A 217 13.43 -6.39 5.20
C ILE A 217 14.87 -6.18 5.65
N THR A 218 15.59 -5.27 4.98
CA THR A 218 17.00 -4.97 5.27
C THR A 218 17.16 -3.77 6.18
N HIS A 219 16.30 -2.76 6.02
CA HIS A 219 16.35 -1.54 6.81
C HIS A 219 14.95 -1.10 7.20
N THR A 220 14.85 -0.46 8.36
CA THR A 220 13.63 0.18 8.84
C THR A 220 13.99 1.56 9.37
N TYR A 221 13.20 2.56 8.99
CA TYR A 221 13.37 3.95 9.42
C TYR A 221 12.07 4.48 10.00
N GLU A 222 12.15 5.13 11.16
CA GLU A 222 11.08 5.97 11.69
C GLU A 222 11.24 7.36 11.10
N LEU A 223 10.15 7.94 10.58
CA LEU A 223 10.13 9.22 9.88
C LEU A 223 9.03 10.12 10.43
N ASP A 224 9.21 11.43 10.31
CA ASP A 224 8.26 12.44 10.78
C ASP A 224 7.80 13.42 9.67
N PHE A 225 8.28 13.26 8.44
CA PHE A 225 7.99 14.17 7.34
C PHE A 225 6.50 14.33 7.06
N ASN A 226 5.73 13.26 7.17
CA ASN A 226 4.29 13.26 7.02
C ASN A 226 3.60 14.08 8.14
N GLN A 227 4.06 13.98 9.39
CA GLN A 227 3.54 14.78 10.51
C GLN A 227 3.86 16.25 10.31
N ARG A 228 5.10 16.58 9.95
CA ARG A 228 5.53 17.95 9.64
C ARG A 228 4.71 18.56 8.50
N PHE A 229 4.42 17.79 7.44
CA PHE A 229 3.52 18.24 6.38
C PHE A 229 2.10 18.52 6.92
N LEU A 230 1.55 17.65 7.74
CA LEU A 230 0.21 17.84 8.32
C LEU A 230 0.11 19.08 9.22
N GLU A 231 1.22 19.59 9.73
CA GLU A 231 1.32 20.84 10.50
C GLU A 231 1.47 22.08 9.61
N CYS A 232 2.43 22.07 8.66
CA CYS A 232 2.76 23.24 7.86
C CYS A 232 1.99 23.36 6.54
N ARG A 233 1.44 22.25 6.01
CA ARG A 233 0.70 22.17 4.74
C ARG A 233 1.49 22.65 3.51
N ASP A 234 2.80 22.51 3.56
CA ASP A 234 3.72 22.85 2.46
C ASP A 234 4.58 21.65 2.10
N ALA A 235 4.10 20.84 1.14
CA ALA A 235 4.80 19.65 0.65
C ALA A 235 6.16 20.00 0.02
N ARG A 236 6.26 21.16 -0.64
CA ARG A 236 7.49 21.61 -1.27
C ARG A 236 8.54 21.96 -0.22
N ALA A 237 8.17 22.67 0.84
CA ALA A 237 9.07 22.99 1.95
C ALA A 237 9.62 21.71 2.61
N ILE A 238 8.76 20.69 2.85
CA ILE A 238 9.19 19.42 3.41
C ILE A 238 10.18 18.71 2.48
N LYS A 239 9.81 18.50 1.19
CA LYS A 239 10.63 17.76 0.22
C LYS A 239 11.95 18.48 -0.12
N SER A 240 12.05 19.78 0.09
CA SER A 240 13.29 20.56 -0.09
C SER A 240 14.12 20.74 1.18
N SER A 241 13.67 20.24 2.32
CA SER A 241 14.41 20.35 3.59
C SER A 241 15.71 19.53 3.55
N PRO A 242 16.79 20.00 4.20
CA PRO A 242 18.10 19.34 4.16
C PRO A 242 18.08 17.90 4.69
N ASP A 243 17.27 17.64 5.72
CA ASP A 243 17.10 16.31 6.32
C ASP A 243 16.33 15.35 5.40
N PHE A 244 15.30 15.82 4.68
CA PHE A 244 14.61 15.02 3.65
C PHE A 244 15.58 14.64 2.51
N ILE A 245 16.36 15.61 2.01
CA ILE A 245 17.35 15.38 0.94
C ILE A 245 18.40 14.37 1.42
N LYS A 246 18.93 14.53 2.64
CA LYS A 246 19.91 13.60 3.22
C LYS A 246 19.35 12.19 3.36
N MET A 247 18.11 12.05 3.84
CA MET A 247 17.45 10.74 3.96
C MET A 247 17.21 10.10 2.60
N ARG A 248 16.81 10.89 1.59
CA ARG A 248 16.62 10.44 0.21
C ARG A 248 17.91 9.83 -0.34
N GLU A 249 19.05 10.54 -0.22
CA GLU A 249 20.35 10.03 -0.68
C GLU A 249 20.78 8.77 0.08
N THR A 250 20.50 8.71 1.39
CA THR A 250 20.78 7.49 2.19
C THR A 250 20.01 6.30 1.66
N VAL A 251 18.70 6.45 1.43
CA VAL A 251 17.84 5.35 0.93
C VAL A 251 18.19 4.96 -0.50
N LEU A 252 18.48 5.94 -1.37
CA LEU A 252 18.94 5.68 -2.75
C LEU A 252 20.23 4.85 -2.77
N ASN A 253 21.21 5.20 -1.92
CA ASN A 253 22.47 4.46 -1.84
C ASN A 253 22.27 2.99 -1.41
N ILE A 254 21.32 2.70 -0.54
CA ILE A 254 20.98 1.33 -0.16
C ILE A 254 20.40 0.57 -1.35
N ILE A 255 19.39 1.16 -2.05
CA ILE A 255 18.72 0.51 -3.18
C ILE A 255 19.71 0.22 -4.31
N TYR A 256 20.56 1.20 -4.68
CA TYR A 256 21.56 1.03 -5.73
C TYR A 256 22.72 0.12 -5.31
N GLY A 257 23.05 0.07 -4.02
CA GLY A 257 24.03 -0.86 -3.48
C GLY A 257 23.57 -2.32 -3.60
N ASP A 258 22.32 -2.58 -3.28
CA ASP A 258 21.68 -3.90 -3.40
C ASP A 258 21.59 -4.36 -4.87
N GLU A 259 21.31 -3.46 -5.82
CA GLU A 259 21.25 -3.78 -7.25
C GLU A 259 22.62 -4.16 -7.82
N ARG A 260 23.69 -3.49 -7.42
CA ARG A 260 25.06 -3.81 -7.85
C ARG A 260 25.55 -5.14 -7.28
N GLY A 261 25.18 -5.46 -6.03
CA GLY A 261 25.51 -6.75 -5.40
C GLY A 261 24.82 -7.94 -6.09
N SER A 262 23.59 -7.75 -6.58
CA SER A 262 22.82 -8.81 -7.26
C SER A 262 23.26 -9.07 -8.70
N SER A 263 23.84 -8.09 -9.41
CA SER A 263 24.34 -8.26 -10.78
C SER A 263 25.66 -9.05 -10.85
N HIS A 264 26.44 -9.10 -9.79
CA HIS A 264 27.70 -9.87 -9.74
C HIS A 264 27.47 -11.36 -9.42
N ALA A 265 26.31 -11.74 -8.87
CA ALA A 265 26.00 -13.14 -8.56
C ALA A 265 25.52 -13.97 -9.76
N THR A 266 25.14 -13.33 -10.88
CA THR A 266 24.62 -14.01 -12.08
C THR A 266 25.64 -14.14 -13.22
N GLY A 267 26.86 -13.59 -13.08
CA GLY A 267 27.90 -13.57 -14.11
C GLY A 267 28.90 -14.74 -14.13
N GLY A 268 28.72 -15.76 -13.30
CA GLY A 268 29.69 -16.85 -13.13
C GLY A 268 29.14 -18.23 -13.49
N ARG A 269 28.82 -18.50 -14.76
CA ARG A 269 28.78 -19.88 -15.33
C ARG A 269 28.64 -19.83 -16.84
N HIS A 270 29.73 -19.52 -17.52
CA HIS A 270 30.00 -19.99 -18.88
C HIS A 270 31.52 -20.17 -18.98
N VAL A 271 31.98 -21.35 -18.74
CA VAL A 271 33.13 -22.02 -19.42
C VAL A 271 32.75 -23.48 -19.54
#